data_bd2343342322ac0517fbf0ccc496d042
#
_entry.id   bd2343342322ac0517fbf0ccc496d042
#
_cell.length_a   1.000
_cell.length_b   1.000
_cell.length_c   1.000
_cell.angle_alpha   90.00
_cell.angle_beta   90.00
_cell.angle_gamma   90.00
#
_symmetry.space_group_name_H-M   'P 1'
#
loop_
_entity.id
_entity.type
_entity.pdbx_description
1 polymer ?
#
loop_
_entity_poly.entity_id
_entity_poly.type
_entity_poly.pdbx_seq_one_letter_code
_entity_poly.pdbx_strand_id
1 'polypeptide(L)'
;ETLPQAFFASIVGHSQTPGALPMTFIAAEGETLLGTVGLWRCDLISRQDLYPWMAALYVAPEARGQGLAGKLQQHVIDYARKQGYGELFLYSACRDFYERFGWQYIGEGLDYPAAAVSLYRYDLSLSRGAITE
;
A
#
# COMPACT_ATOMS: atom_id res chain seq x y z
N GLU A 1 -1.34 -17.77 7.73
CA GLU A 1 -2.16 -17.86 6.54
C GLU A 1 -1.31 -17.75 5.28
N THR A 2 -1.56 -18.64 4.35
CA THR A 2 -0.76 -18.74 3.14
C THR A 2 -1.55 -18.22 1.94
N LEU A 3 -0.97 -17.30 1.21
CA LEU A 3 -1.59 -16.84 -0.03
C LEU A 3 -1.04 -17.64 -1.18
N PRO A 4 -1.87 -17.93 -2.19
CA PRO A 4 -1.40 -18.73 -3.31
C PRO A 4 -0.26 -18.02 -4.03
N GLN A 5 0.84 -18.73 -4.16
CA GLN A 5 2.04 -18.14 -4.75
C GLN A 5 1.81 -17.72 -6.19
N ALA A 6 1.06 -18.50 -6.95
CA ALA A 6 0.79 -18.18 -8.33
C ALA A 6 -0.01 -16.88 -8.47
N PHE A 7 -0.93 -16.64 -7.52
CA PHE A 7 -1.71 -15.43 -7.51
C PHE A 7 -0.81 -14.20 -7.34
N PHE A 8 0.08 -14.25 -6.35
CA PHE A 8 1.02 -13.16 -6.13
C PHE A 8 1.97 -12.96 -7.28
N ALA A 9 2.47 -14.06 -7.84
CA ALA A 9 3.37 -13.96 -8.98
C ALA A 9 2.68 -13.27 -10.14
N SER A 10 1.40 -13.55 -10.34
CA SER A 10 0.64 -12.91 -11.40
C SER A 10 0.48 -11.42 -11.14
N ILE A 11 0.17 -11.04 -9.89
CA ILE A 11 0.05 -9.64 -9.54
C ILE A 11 1.36 -8.91 -9.82
N VAL A 12 2.46 -9.45 -9.31
CA VAL A 12 3.76 -8.79 -9.45
C VAL A 12 4.15 -8.71 -10.92
N GLY A 13 3.96 -9.81 -11.66
CA GLY A 13 4.37 -9.86 -13.06
C GLY A 13 3.59 -8.94 -13.96
N HIS A 14 2.34 -8.63 -13.61
CA HIS A 14 1.49 -7.79 -14.45
C HIS A 14 1.29 -6.39 -13.91
N SER A 15 2.11 -5.97 -12.95
CA SER A 15 2.05 -4.62 -12.39
C SER A 15 3.47 -4.06 -12.29
N GLN A 16 4.17 -4.08 -13.42
CA GLN A 16 5.53 -3.57 -13.52
C GLN A 16 5.56 -2.48 -14.59
N THR A 17 5.13 -1.28 -14.20
CA THR A 17 5.10 -0.13 -15.10
C THR A 17 6.01 0.96 -14.51
N PRO A 18 7.32 0.87 -14.77
CA PRO A 18 8.26 1.83 -14.16
C PRO A 18 7.89 3.25 -14.51
N GLY A 19 7.86 4.11 -13.49
CA GLY A 19 7.50 5.51 -13.66
C GLY A 19 6.02 5.77 -13.83
N ALA A 20 5.18 4.75 -13.69
CA ALA A 20 3.73 4.89 -13.86
C ALA A 20 3.01 3.88 -12.98
N LEU A 21 1.73 3.67 -13.24
CA LEU A 21 0.90 2.72 -12.49
C LEU A 21 0.40 1.65 -13.42
N PRO A 22 0.19 0.45 -12.94
CA PRO A 22 0.46 -0.05 -11.60
C PRO A 22 1.92 -0.43 -11.42
N MET A 23 2.39 -0.34 -10.18
CA MET A 23 3.72 -0.78 -9.85
C MET A 23 3.67 -1.55 -8.53
N THR A 24 4.22 -2.77 -8.51
CA THR A 24 4.25 -3.59 -7.31
C THR A 24 5.69 -3.96 -7.00
N PHE A 25 6.08 -3.72 -5.76
CA PHE A 25 7.42 -3.95 -5.27
C PHE A 25 7.45 -5.20 -4.40
N ILE A 26 8.58 -5.86 -4.35
CA ILE A 26 8.78 -6.99 -3.44
C ILE A 26 9.98 -6.72 -2.55
N ALA A 27 9.94 -7.27 -1.35
CA ALA A 27 11.10 -7.37 -0.49
C ALA A 27 11.52 -8.84 -0.49
N ALA A 28 12.79 -9.10 -0.76
CA ALA A 28 13.26 -10.46 -0.86
C ALA A 28 14.65 -10.58 -0.26
N GLU A 29 14.97 -11.78 0.19
CA GLU A 29 16.29 -12.12 0.65
C GLU A 29 16.70 -13.36 -0.11
N GLY A 30 17.62 -13.18 -1.09
CA GLY A 30 17.89 -14.23 -2.05
C GLY A 30 16.63 -14.55 -2.83
N GLU A 31 16.19 -15.80 -2.79
CA GLU A 31 14.98 -16.21 -3.48
C GLU A 31 13.76 -16.27 -2.54
N THR A 32 13.92 -15.82 -1.31
CA THR A 32 12.85 -15.86 -0.32
C THR A 32 12.07 -14.57 -0.35
N LEU A 33 10.77 -14.67 -0.61
CA LEU A 33 9.89 -13.50 -0.60
C LEU A 33 9.58 -13.12 0.84
N LEU A 34 9.86 -11.87 1.21
CA LEU A 34 9.58 -11.37 2.55
C LEU A 34 8.32 -10.53 2.60
N GLY A 35 7.99 -9.84 1.52
CA GLY A 35 6.80 -9.02 1.50
C GLY A 35 6.56 -8.36 0.17
N THR A 36 5.39 -7.71 0.05
CA THR A 36 4.99 -6.97 -1.15
C THR A 36 4.32 -5.67 -0.77
N VAL A 37 4.31 -4.73 -1.70
CA VAL A 37 3.49 -3.53 -1.61
C VAL A 37 3.34 -2.96 -3.02
N GLY A 38 2.16 -2.43 -3.33
CA GLY A 38 1.90 -1.90 -4.65
C GLY A 38 1.40 -0.47 -4.63
N LEU A 39 1.61 0.21 -5.74
CA LEU A 39 0.99 1.51 -6.03
C LEU A 39 0.10 1.28 -7.24
N TRP A 40 -1.21 1.35 -7.05
CA TRP A 40 -2.18 0.95 -8.05
C TRP A 40 -3.16 2.08 -8.34
N ARG A 41 -3.79 2.01 -9.51
CA ARG A 41 -4.81 2.99 -9.87
C ARG A 41 -6.04 2.89 -9.02
N CYS A 42 -6.47 1.68 -8.71
CA CYS A 42 -7.66 1.46 -7.89
C CYS A 42 -7.53 0.13 -7.17
N ASP A 43 -7.88 0.12 -5.89
CA ASP A 43 -7.87 -1.09 -5.08
C ASP A 43 -9.24 -1.37 -4.48
N LEU A 44 -10.11 -0.36 -4.42
CA LEU A 44 -11.46 -0.53 -3.90
C LEU A 44 -12.44 -0.10 -4.98
N ILE A 45 -13.12 -1.08 -5.58
CA ILE A 45 -13.95 -0.82 -6.75
C ILE A 45 -15.06 0.19 -6.49
N SER A 46 -15.60 0.21 -5.28
CA SER A 46 -16.70 1.13 -4.95
C SER A 46 -16.25 2.59 -4.83
N ARG A 47 -14.94 2.84 -4.85
CA ARG A 47 -14.41 4.20 -4.71
C ARG A 47 -13.43 4.49 -5.85
N GLN A 48 -13.97 4.57 -7.06
CA GLN A 48 -13.20 4.88 -8.26
C GLN A 48 -12.70 6.32 -8.27
N ASP A 49 -13.26 7.16 -7.42
CA ASP A 49 -12.92 8.57 -7.33
C ASP A 49 -11.60 8.82 -6.60
N LEU A 50 -11.12 7.86 -5.82
CA LEU A 50 -9.88 7.99 -5.08
C LEU A 50 -8.73 7.37 -5.85
N TYR A 51 -7.54 8.01 -5.81
CA TYR A 51 -6.44 7.65 -6.70
C TYR A 51 -5.17 8.39 -6.27
N PRO A 52 -3.97 7.78 -6.22
CA PRO A 52 -3.73 6.33 -6.38
C PRO A 52 -3.84 5.61 -5.04
N TRP A 53 -3.65 4.28 -5.07
CA TRP A 53 -3.84 3.44 -3.89
C TRP A 53 -2.56 2.70 -3.52
N MET A 54 -2.29 2.63 -2.22
CA MET A 54 -1.36 1.62 -1.72
C MET A 54 -2.13 0.32 -1.57
N ALA A 55 -1.62 -0.73 -2.19
CA ALA A 55 -2.34 -2.00 -2.29
C ALA A 55 -1.39 -3.16 -2.04
N ALA A 56 -1.95 -4.32 -1.80
CA ALA A 56 -1.20 -5.57 -1.71
C ALA A 56 -0.06 -5.53 -0.69
N LEU A 57 -0.25 -4.82 0.41
CA LEU A 57 0.73 -4.83 1.49
C LEU A 57 0.67 -6.18 2.19
N TYR A 58 1.78 -6.90 2.12
CA TYR A 58 1.86 -8.23 2.69
C TYR A 58 3.26 -8.46 3.25
N VAL A 59 3.32 -9.05 4.43
CA VAL A 59 4.58 -9.43 5.05
C VAL A 59 4.50 -10.92 5.34
N ALA A 60 5.46 -11.68 4.84
CA ALA A 60 5.50 -13.12 5.05
C ALA A 60 5.56 -13.40 6.54
N PRO A 61 4.92 -14.50 7.00
CA PRO A 61 4.86 -14.77 8.45
C PRO A 61 6.21 -14.78 9.14
N GLU A 62 7.23 -15.35 8.48
CA GLU A 62 8.55 -15.45 9.09
C GLU A 62 9.28 -14.11 9.14
N ALA A 63 8.79 -13.11 8.43
CA ALA A 63 9.41 -11.77 8.42
C ALA A 63 8.66 -10.77 9.28
N ARG A 64 7.61 -11.20 9.98
CA ARG A 64 6.79 -10.30 10.78
C ARG A 64 7.50 -9.92 12.08
N GLY A 65 7.08 -8.79 12.66
CA GLY A 65 7.66 -8.33 13.90
C GLY A 65 9.02 -7.67 13.78
N GLN A 66 9.43 -7.31 12.56
CA GLN A 66 10.74 -6.73 12.32
C GLN A 66 10.67 -5.37 11.63
N GLY A 67 9.48 -4.77 11.58
CA GLY A 67 9.31 -3.44 11.01
C GLY A 67 9.23 -3.40 9.49
N LEU A 68 9.09 -4.56 8.83
CA LEU A 68 9.07 -4.59 7.38
C LEU A 68 7.84 -3.89 6.80
N ALA A 69 6.69 -4.00 7.47
CA ALA A 69 5.47 -3.34 6.98
C ALA A 69 5.67 -1.84 6.87
N GLY A 70 6.32 -1.23 7.86
CA GLY A 70 6.61 0.20 7.82
C GLY A 70 7.57 0.56 6.71
N LYS A 71 8.58 -0.29 6.48
CA LYS A 71 9.55 -0.03 5.42
C LYS A 71 8.91 -0.13 4.04
N LEU A 72 8.03 -1.12 3.85
CA LEU A 72 7.32 -1.27 2.58
C LEU A 72 6.41 -0.08 2.33
N GLN A 73 5.70 0.37 3.35
CA GLN A 73 4.86 1.56 3.21
C GLN A 73 5.69 2.77 2.85
N GLN A 74 6.81 2.97 3.54
CA GLN A 74 7.66 4.13 3.27
C GLN A 74 8.18 4.09 1.85
N HIS A 75 8.52 2.91 1.36
CA HIS A 75 9.02 2.78 -0.01
C HIS A 75 7.98 3.24 -1.03
N VAL A 76 6.73 2.80 -0.88
CA VAL A 76 5.70 3.18 -1.84
C VAL A 76 5.29 4.64 -1.67
N ILE A 77 5.35 5.16 -0.45
CA ILE A 77 5.08 6.57 -0.20
C ILE A 77 6.11 7.44 -0.91
N ASP A 78 7.39 7.08 -0.78
CA ASP A 78 8.46 7.84 -1.43
C ASP A 78 8.35 7.74 -2.95
N TYR A 79 8.00 6.56 -3.46
CA TYR A 79 7.84 6.38 -4.89
C TYR A 79 6.68 7.23 -5.42
N ALA A 80 5.55 7.22 -4.73
CA ALA A 80 4.39 8.02 -5.15
C ALA A 80 4.71 9.51 -5.13
N ARG A 81 5.46 9.94 -4.11
CA ARG A 81 5.85 11.35 -4.03
C ARG A 81 6.75 11.73 -5.20
N LYS A 82 7.70 10.86 -5.55
CA LYS A 82 8.58 11.12 -6.69
C LYS A 82 7.82 11.18 -8.00
N GLN A 83 6.74 10.41 -8.12
CA GLN A 83 5.92 10.44 -9.32
C GLN A 83 5.01 11.66 -9.38
N GLY A 84 5.02 12.49 -8.35
CA GLY A 84 4.27 13.75 -8.37
C GLY A 84 2.87 13.67 -7.80
N TYR A 85 2.50 12.57 -7.17
CA TYR A 85 1.18 12.49 -6.56
C TYR A 85 1.15 13.26 -5.25
N GLY A 86 -0.02 13.89 -4.97
CA GLY A 86 -0.18 14.67 -3.77
C GLY A 86 -0.81 13.92 -2.62
N GLU A 87 -1.36 12.76 -2.90
CA GLU A 87 -2.05 11.97 -1.89
C GLU A 87 -2.04 10.51 -2.27
N LEU A 88 -2.31 9.67 -1.30
CA LEU A 88 -2.28 8.23 -1.46
C LEU A 88 -3.38 7.65 -0.58
N PHE A 89 -4.06 6.61 -1.05
CA PHE A 89 -5.19 6.04 -0.34
C PHE A 89 -4.96 4.56 -0.05
N LEU A 90 -5.61 4.07 0.99
CA LEU A 90 -5.70 2.63 1.25
C LEU A 90 -7.02 2.33 1.94
N TYR A 91 -7.42 1.07 1.92
CA TYR A 91 -8.51 0.61 2.75
C TYR A 91 -8.08 -0.59 3.55
N SER A 92 -8.73 -0.79 4.69
CA SER A 92 -8.39 -1.88 5.60
C SER A 92 -9.63 -2.32 6.35
N ALA A 93 -9.66 -3.60 6.70
CA ALA A 93 -10.72 -4.11 7.57
C ALA A 93 -10.51 -3.67 9.01
N CYS A 94 -9.32 -3.16 9.34
CA CYS A 94 -8.94 -2.84 10.72
C CYS A 94 -8.76 -1.36 10.93
N ARG A 95 -8.88 -0.93 12.19
CA ARG A 95 -8.55 0.42 12.61
C ARG A 95 -7.28 0.38 13.46
N ASP A 96 -6.65 1.53 13.59
CA ASP A 96 -5.55 1.76 14.54
C ASP A 96 -4.21 1.19 14.14
N PHE A 97 -4.11 0.45 13.04
CA PHE A 97 -2.82 0.00 12.56
C PHE A 97 -2.14 1.08 11.72
N TYR A 98 -2.86 1.59 10.71
CA TYR A 98 -2.25 2.54 9.78
C TYR A 98 -2.08 3.93 10.37
N GLU A 99 -2.90 4.28 11.35
CA GLU A 99 -2.74 5.57 12.03
C GLU A 99 -1.35 5.72 12.62
N ARG A 100 -0.75 4.63 13.06
CA ARG A 100 0.59 4.67 13.64
C ARG A 100 1.68 5.05 12.65
N PHE A 101 1.37 4.94 11.36
CA PHE A 101 2.33 5.26 10.31
C PHE A 101 2.02 6.60 9.63
N GLY A 102 1.08 7.36 10.18
CA GLY A 102 0.80 8.69 9.66
C GLY A 102 -0.39 8.75 8.71
N TRP A 103 -1.11 7.66 8.54
CA TRP A 103 -2.32 7.66 7.71
C TRP A 103 -3.48 8.26 8.46
N GLN A 104 -4.31 8.99 7.73
CA GLN A 104 -5.47 9.67 8.30
C GLN A 104 -6.74 8.91 7.92
N TYR A 105 -7.54 8.55 8.92
CA TYR A 105 -8.82 7.90 8.68
C TYR A 105 -9.78 8.91 8.06
N ILE A 106 -10.41 8.55 6.94
CA ILE A 106 -11.31 9.46 6.24
C ILE A 106 -12.74 8.93 6.11
N GLY A 107 -13.06 7.84 6.79
CA GLY A 107 -14.43 7.33 6.80
C GLY A 107 -14.51 5.89 6.35
N GLU A 108 -15.73 5.44 6.11
CA GLU A 108 -15.96 4.06 5.68
C GLU A 108 -16.19 3.99 4.18
N GLY A 109 -15.83 2.83 3.61
CA GLY A 109 -16.18 2.46 2.27
C GLY A 109 -16.77 1.07 2.26
N LEU A 110 -17.11 0.58 1.06
CA LEU A 110 -17.69 -0.75 0.92
C LEU A 110 -16.83 -1.60 0.00
N ASP A 111 -16.44 -2.76 0.52
CA ASP A 111 -15.80 -3.79 -0.29
C ASP A 111 -16.86 -4.81 -0.71
N TYR A 112 -16.61 -5.50 -1.80
CA TYR A 112 -17.56 -6.49 -2.28
C TYR A 112 -17.75 -7.59 -1.24
N PRO A 113 -18.99 -8.08 -0.99
CA PRO A 113 -20.24 -7.65 -1.63
C PRO A 113 -20.87 -6.43 -0.99
N ALA A 114 -20.60 -6.14 0.25
CA ALA A 114 -21.08 -4.95 0.96
C ALA A 114 -20.44 -4.86 2.34
N ALA A 115 -19.20 -5.32 2.44
CA ALA A 115 -18.47 -5.30 3.70
C ALA A 115 -17.93 -3.89 3.97
N ALA A 116 -18.17 -3.39 5.18
CA ALA A 116 -17.65 -2.08 5.56
C ALA A 116 -16.14 -2.17 5.77
N VAL A 117 -15.43 -1.22 5.21
CA VAL A 117 -13.98 -1.11 5.39
C VAL A 117 -13.63 0.32 5.79
N SER A 118 -12.44 0.49 6.37
CA SER A 118 -11.94 1.79 6.78
C SER A 118 -11.09 2.37 5.67
N LEU A 119 -11.32 3.63 5.34
CA LEU A 119 -10.57 4.34 4.32
C LEU A 119 -9.55 5.25 4.96
N TYR A 120 -8.38 5.32 4.37
CA TYR A 120 -7.27 6.13 4.86
C TYR A 120 -6.65 6.93 3.74
N ARG A 121 -6.11 8.09 4.11
CA ARG A 121 -5.42 8.99 3.20
C ARG A 121 -4.07 9.37 3.78
N TYR A 122 -3.07 9.45 2.92
CA TYR A 122 -1.75 9.95 3.29
C TYR A 122 -1.45 11.20 2.48
N ASP A 123 -1.06 12.28 3.13
CA ASP A 123 -0.76 13.54 2.48
C ASP A 123 0.69 13.54 2.01
N LEU A 124 0.87 13.44 0.70
CA LEU A 124 2.21 13.39 0.10
C LEU A 124 2.80 14.78 -0.12
N SER A 125 2.00 15.81 0.03
CA SER A 125 2.50 17.17 -0.15
C SER A 125 3.42 17.60 0.99
N LEU A 126 3.36 16.90 2.12
CA LEU A 126 4.22 17.20 3.24
C LEU A 126 5.53 16.45 3.09
N SER A 127 6.63 17.19 3.13
CA SER A 127 7.95 16.61 3.07
C SER A 127 8.39 16.24 4.48
N ARG A 128 9.14 15.14 4.61
CA ARG A 128 9.69 14.79 5.91
C ARG A 128 10.60 15.87 6.45
N GLY A 129 11.31 16.54 5.56
CA GLY A 129 12.19 17.63 5.95
C GLY A 129 11.42 18.85 6.44
N ALA A 130 10.19 19.02 5.97
CA ALA A 130 9.41 20.19 6.37
C ALA A 130 9.04 20.16 7.84
N ILE A 131 9.00 18.99 8.42
CA ILE A 131 8.60 18.85 9.82
C ILE A 131 9.67 19.37 10.78
N THR A 132 10.89 19.36 10.33
CA THR A 132 12.00 19.76 11.19
C THR A 132 12.16 21.26 11.31
N GLU A 133 11.47 22.00 10.49
CA GLU A 133 11.55 23.47 10.56
C GLU A 133 10.87 24.00 11.82
#